data_9086cc5ae930a061130b9ce809f39447
#
_entry.id   9086cc5ae930a061130b9ce809f39447
#
_cell.length_a   1.000
_cell.length_b   1.000
_cell.length_c   1.000
_cell.angle_alpha   90.00
_cell.angle_beta   90.00
_cell.angle_gamma   90.00
#
_symmetry.space_group_name_H-M   'P 1'
#
loop_
_entity.id
_entity.type
_entity.pdbx_description
1 polymer ?
#
loop_
_entity_poly.entity_id
_entity_poly.type
_entity_poly.pdbx_seq_one_letter_code
_entity_poly.pdbx_strand_id
1 'polypeptide(L)'
;MKKALILFSGGKDSMLSTILLIEQGFQVYLVHYDNSFELGSINVKKGYKRLEKKYGKDKVKYLGTKKISGIFRELIKDFYNYKSSEIINNYGEISISQFNCLACRLAMYIQSIIICKQLNISYVADGARNSQLFAIEQDEMLNLFKELFKKYNINILFPIKNLEDDFQLKNEFLVRGIIPKVNESQCLLGIPLNKNTKDKEILNSSINIYKKLLLPKTNPIIERYKNIKPGDNYL
;
A
#
# COMPACT_ATOMS: atom_id res chain seq x y z
N MET A 1 -15.31 14.11 -13.38
CA MET A 1 -13.91 14.01 -12.89
C MET A 1 -13.67 12.57 -12.44
N LYS A 2 -12.58 11.93 -12.88
CA LYS A 2 -12.22 10.58 -12.43
C LYS A 2 -11.86 10.60 -10.95
N LYS A 3 -12.25 9.55 -10.20
CA LYS A 3 -11.96 9.41 -8.77
C LYS A 3 -10.85 8.38 -8.56
N ALA A 4 -9.90 8.66 -7.67
CA ALA A 4 -8.87 7.71 -7.27
C ALA A 4 -8.74 7.64 -5.75
N LEU A 5 -8.66 6.43 -5.20
CA LEU A 5 -8.30 6.17 -3.81
C LEU A 5 -6.78 6.09 -3.71
N ILE A 6 -6.18 6.82 -2.78
CA ILE A 6 -4.73 6.86 -2.60
C ILE A 6 -4.36 6.26 -1.24
N LEU A 7 -3.44 5.29 -1.24
CA LEU A 7 -2.79 4.82 -0.02
C LEU A 7 -1.85 5.93 0.47
N PHE A 8 -2.29 6.66 1.50
CA PHE A 8 -1.63 7.89 1.91
C PHE A 8 -0.99 7.78 3.30
N SER A 9 0.31 7.59 3.32
CA SER A 9 1.12 7.57 4.56
C SER A 9 1.51 8.96 5.07
N GLY A 10 1.36 10.00 4.25
CA GLY A 10 1.89 11.35 4.53
C GLY A 10 3.38 11.51 4.24
N GLY A 11 4.08 10.43 3.85
CA GLY A 11 5.45 10.44 3.37
C GLY A 11 5.58 10.99 1.95
N LYS A 12 6.82 11.22 1.51
CA LYS A 12 7.15 11.84 0.21
C LYS A 12 6.52 11.09 -0.97
N ASP A 13 6.64 9.76 -0.98
CA ASP A 13 6.19 8.93 -2.10
C ASP A 13 4.67 9.01 -2.28
N SER A 14 3.90 8.82 -1.21
CA SER A 14 2.44 8.92 -1.26
C SER A 14 1.96 10.35 -1.57
N MET A 15 2.69 11.36 -1.11
CA MET A 15 2.38 12.76 -1.39
C MET A 15 2.61 13.09 -2.87
N LEU A 16 3.76 12.70 -3.44
CA LEU A 16 4.04 12.93 -4.87
C LEU A 16 3.05 12.18 -5.76
N SER A 17 2.79 10.91 -5.46
CA SER A 17 1.77 10.14 -6.18
C SER A 17 0.41 10.83 -6.20
N THR A 18 0.02 11.41 -5.07
CA THR A 18 -1.23 12.19 -4.96
C THR A 18 -1.21 13.42 -5.87
N ILE A 19 -0.11 14.18 -5.85
CA ILE A 19 0.05 15.41 -6.65
C ILE A 19 -0.06 15.09 -8.15
N LEU A 20 0.67 14.06 -8.61
CA LEU A 20 0.67 13.66 -10.01
C LEU A 20 -0.75 13.27 -10.50
N LEU A 21 -1.55 12.60 -9.66
CA LEU A 21 -2.92 12.27 -10.02
C LEU A 21 -3.85 13.48 -10.04
N ILE A 22 -3.66 14.44 -9.15
CA ILE A 22 -4.43 15.70 -9.18
C ILE A 22 -4.12 16.47 -10.46
N GLU A 23 -2.85 16.52 -10.87
CA GLU A 23 -2.40 17.16 -12.12
C GLU A 23 -2.96 16.45 -13.36
N GLN A 24 -3.19 15.15 -13.30
CA GLN A 24 -3.88 14.36 -14.34
C GLN A 24 -5.41 14.51 -14.31
N GLY A 25 -5.95 15.39 -13.46
CA GLY A 25 -7.39 15.70 -13.41
C GLY A 25 -8.22 14.75 -12.53
N PHE A 26 -7.59 13.96 -11.65
CA PHE A 26 -8.33 13.14 -10.69
C PHE A 26 -8.81 13.94 -9.48
N GLN A 27 -9.99 13.58 -8.97
CA GLN A 27 -10.36 13.83 -7.59
C GLN A 27 -9.80 12.70 -6.73
N VAL A 28 -8.99 13.05 -5.73
CA VAL A 28 -8.29 12.07 -4.90
C VAL A 28 -8.95 11.89 -3.54
N TYR A 29 -9.07 10.64 -3.13
CA TYR A 29 -9.59 10.21 -1.83
C TYR A 29 -8.44 9.58 -1.06
N LEU A 30 -7.90 10.30 -0.08
CA LEU A 30 -6.75 9.87 0.70
C LEU A 30 -7.20 8.98 1.85
N VAL A 31 -6.61 7.81 1.99
CA VAL A 31 -6.84 6.90 3.11
C VAL A 31 -5.50 6.52 3.73
N HIS A 32 -5.43 6.61 5.05
CA HIS A 32 -4.32 6.09 5.82
C HIS A 32 -4.68 4.72 6.39
N TYR A 33 -3.74 3.77 6.36
CA TYR A 33 -3.94 2.44 6.90
C TYR A 33 -3.07 2.22 8.12
N ASP A 34 -3.71 1.92 9.26
CA ASP A 34 -3.05 1.59 10.52
C ASP A 34 -3.04 0.06 10.71
N ASN A 35 -1.83 -0.50 10.74
CA ASN A 35 -1.60 -1.92 11.02
C ASN A 35 -1.34 -2.20 12.51
N SER A 36 -1.44 -1.19 13.37
CA SER A 36 -1.13 -1.21 14.81
C SER A 36 0.37 -1.32 15.16
N PHE A 37 1.26 -1.29 14.17
CA PHE A 37 2.72 -1.34 14.35
C PHE A 37 3.43 -0.10 13.78
N GLU A 38 2.67 0.94 13.46
CA GLU A 38 3.18 2.17 12.87
C GLU A 38 3.43 3.23 13.95
N LEU A 39 4.58 3.91 13.83
CA LEU A 39 4.93 5.08 14.64
C LEU A 39 4.85 6.34 13.78
N GLY A 40 4.32 7.43 14.32
CA GLY A 40 4.35 8.74 13.66
C GLY A 40 3.15 9.07 12.77
N SER A 41 2.04 8.35 12.85
CA SER A 41 0.81 8.57 12.05
C SER A 41 0.20 9.98 12.18
N ILE A 42 0.56 10.75 13.20
CA ILE A 42 0.11 12.14 13.40
C ILE A 42 0.46 13.05 12.21
N ASN A 43 1.50 12.71 11.46
CA ASN A 43 1.96 13.50 10.32
C ASN A 43 1.07 13.36 9.08
N VAL A 44 0.28 12.30 8.98
CA VAL A 44 -0.66 12.07 7.88
C VAL A 44 -1.63 13.24 7.73
N LYS A 45 -2.23 13.68 8.85
CA LYS A 45 -3.16 14.83 8.85
C LYS A 45 -2.48 16.13 8.41
N LYS A 46 -1.20 16.33 8.74
CA LYS A 46 -0.44 17.51 8.29
C LYS A 46 -0.21 17.47 6.77
N GLY A 47 0.15 16.30 6.24
CA GLY A 47 0.31 16.08 4.80
C GLY A 47 -0.99 16.36 4.04
N TYR A 48 -2.11 15.77 4.48
CA TYR A 48 -3.43 16.03 3.91
C TYR A 48 -3.77 17.53 3.88
N LYS A 49 -3.66 18.23 5.03
CA LYS A 49 -4.00 19.66 5.11
C LYS A 49 -3.17 20.52 4.14
N ARG A 50 -1.90 20.16 3.90
CA ARG A 50 -1.05 20.84 2.91
C ARG A 50 -1.59 20.66 1.48
N LEU A 51 -1.99 19.43 1.12
CA LEU A 51 -2.56 19.14 -0.18
C LEU A 51 -3.93 19.84 -0.36
N GLU A 52 -4.79 19.78 0.66
CA GLU A 52 -6.08 20.45 0.66
C GLU A 52 -5.94 21.97 0.49
N LYS A 53 -4.99 22.59 1.21
CA LYS A 53 -4.70 24.03 1.09
C LYS A 53 -4.23 24.42 -0.32
N LYS A 54 -3.42 23.57 -0.96
CA LYS A 54 -2.85 23.87 -2.28
C LYS A 54 -3.81 23.60 -3.42
N TYR A 55 -4.58 22.51 -3.37
CA TYR A 55 -5.39 22.02 -4.50
C TYR A 55 -6.90 22.16 -4.30
N GLY A 56 -7.34 22.49 -3.10
CA GLY A 56 -8.76 22.69 -2.76
C GLY A 56 -9.46 21.42 -2.27
N LYS A 57 -10.53 21.63 -1.48
CA LYS A 57 -11.38 20.56 -0.92
C LYS A 57 -12.12 19.74 -1.98
N ASP A 58 -12.38 20.34 -3.13
CA ASP A 58 -13.09 19.66 -4.22
C ASP A 58 -12.22 18.59 -4.88
N LYS A 59 -10.90 18.79 -4.91
CA LYS A 59 -9.96 17.85 -5.50
C LYS A 59 -9.38 16.85 -4.49
N VAL A 60 -9.29 17.21 -3.20
CA VAL A 60 -8.63 16.40 -2.17
C VAL A 60 -9.60 16.11 -1.03
N LYS A 61 -9.92 14.83 -0.81
CA LYS A 61 -10.77 14.36 0.28
C LYS A 61 -9.99 13.40 1.16
N TYR A 62 -10.13 13.50 2.48
CA TYR A 62 -9.50 12.59 3.42
C TYR A 62 -10.54 11.67 4.07
N LEU A 63 -10.40 10.38 3.88
CA LEU A 63 -11.30 9.34 4.41
C LEU A 63 -10.95 8.91 5.85
N GLY A 64 -9.89 9.52 6.42
CA GLY A 64 -9.41 9.16 7.74
C GLY A 64 -8.45 7.99 7.75
N THR A 65 -8.18 7.51 8.97
CA THR A 65 -7.37 6.31 9.21
C THR A 65 -8.28 5.09 9.32
N LYS A 66 -7.90 4.02 8.63
CA LYS A 66 -8.59 2.73 8.66
C LYS A 66 -7.69 1.67 9.27
N LYS A 67 -8.17 1.00 10.31
CA LYS A 67 -7.45 -0.14 10.89
C LYS A 67 -7.52 -1.33 9.94
N ILE A 68 -6.37 -1.97 9.69
CA ILE A 68 -6.26 -3.17 8.87
C ILE A 68 -5.76 -4.38 9.67
N SER A 69 -5.56 -4.23 10.97
CA SER A 69 -5.01 -5.28 11.85
C SER A 69 -5.83 -6.57 11.85
N GLY A 70 -7.16 -6.50 11.71
CA GLY A 70 -8.02 -7.67 11.57
C GLY A 70 -7.74 -8.46 10.30
N ILE A 71 -7.76 -7.78 9.14
CA ILE A 71 -7.44 -8.38 7.84
C ILE A 71 -6.01 -8.92 7.84
N PHE A 72 -5.06 -8.16 8.36
CA PHE A 72 -3.67 -8.57 8.46
C PHE A 72 -3.52 -9.87 9.26
N ARG A 73 -4.13 -9.98 10.45
CA ARG A 73 -4.10 -11.20 11.26
C ARG A 73 -4.68 -12.42 10.53
N GLU A 74 -5.79 -12.24 9.80
CA GLU A 74 -6.37 -13.33 9.00
C GLU A 74 -5.43 -13.82 7.90
N LEU A 75 -4.67 -12.93 7.28
CA LEU A 75 -3.71 -13.29 6.25
C LEU A 75 -2.53 -14.10 6.82
N ILE A 76 -2.01 -13.68 7.99
CA ILE A 76 -0.76 -14.23 8.53
C ILE A 76 -0.92 -15.47 9.41
N LYS A 77 -2.11 -15.72 9.98
CA LYS A 77 -2.32 -16.75 11.02
C LYS A 77 -1.79 -18.14 10.63
N ASP A 78 -2.01 -18.57 9.39
CA ASP A 78 -1.61 -19.92 8.97
C ASP A 78 -0.09 -20.02 8.74
N PHE A 79 0.55 -18.92 8.33
CA PHE A 79 2.00 -18.88 8.15
C PHE A 79 2.74 -19.17 9.46
N TYR A 80 2.27 -18.62 10.58
CA TYR A 80 2.89 -18.84 11.88
C TYR A 80 2.62 -20.22 12.47
N ASN A 81 1.73 -21.01 11.86
CA ASN A 81 1.49 -22.39 12.24
C ASN A 81 2.48 -23.38 11.61
N TYR A 82 3.23 -22.96 10.57
CA TYR A 82 4.24 -23.79 9.91
C TYR A 82 5.57 -23.79 10.66
N LYS A 83 6.28 -24.93 10.63
CA LYS A 83 7.70 -24.96 10.99
C LYS A 83 8.53 -24.23 9.93
N SER A 84 9.66 -23.64 10.31
CA SER A 84 10.53 -22.92 9.37
C SER A 84 10.97 -23.79 8.17
N SER A 85 11.27 -25.07 8.40
CA SER A 85 11.61 -26.02 7.33
C SER A 85 10.46 -26.24 6.33
N GLU A 86 9.22 -26.28 6.80
CA GLU A 86 8.05 -26.43 5.94
C GLU A 86 7.83 -25.19 5.08
N ILE A 87 8.06 -24.00 5.65
CA ILE A 87 7.96 -22.73 4.91
C ILE A 87 9.00 -22.70 3.78
N ILE A 88 10.26 -23.00 4.10
CA ILE A 88 11.35 -23.02 3.11
C ILE A 88 11.06 -24.03 2.02
N ASN A 89 10.64 -25.24 2.37
CA ASN A 89 10.34 -26.30 1.40
C ASN A 89 9.17 -25.98 0.47
N ASN A 90 8.12 -25.32 0.99
CA ASN A 90 6.90 -25.05 0.23
C ASN A 90 6.95 -23.75 -0.58
N TYR A 91 7.68 -22.74 -0.08
CA TYR A 91 7.61 -21.38 -0.59
C TYR A 91 8.95 -20.77 -0.96
N GLY A 92 10.06 -21.34 -0.49
CA GLY A 92 11.40 -20.76 -0.59
C GLY A 92 11.77 -19.90 0.62
N GLU A 93 12.97 -19.37 0.62
CA GLU A 93 13.52 -18.58 1.73
C GLU A 93 12.88 -17.17 1.75
N ILE A 94 12.35 -16.79 2.89
CA ILE A 94 11.80 -15.45 3.14
C ILE A 94 11.97 -15.09 4.63
N SER A 95 12.35 -13.86 4.90
CA SER A 95 12.38 -13.36 6.28
C SER A 95 10.97 -13.05 6.79
N ILE A 96 10.79 -13.11 8.11
CA ILE A 96 9.52 -12.73 8.77
C ILE A 96 9.13 -11.29 8.42
N SER A 97 10.10 -10.37 8.37
CA SER A 97 9.85 -8.97 8.01
C SER A 97 9.32 -8.83 6.58
N GLN A 98 9.89 -9.55 5.62
CA GLN A 98 9.46 -9.56 4.22
C GLN A 98 8.06 -10.15 4.07
N PHE A 99 7.79 -11.27 4.75
CA PHE A 99 6.46 -11.86 4.78
C PHE A 99 5.43 -10.90 5.38
N ASN A 100 5.73 -10.27 6.52
CA ASN A 100 4.84 -9.30 7.15
C ASN A 100 4.58 -8.09 6.26
N CYS A 101 5.59 -7.57 5.56
CA CYS A 101 5.41 -6.48 4.60
C CYS A 101 4.49 -6.87 3.44
N LEU A 102 4.66 -8.08 2.90
CA LEU A 102 3.80 -8.59 1.83
C LEU A 102 2.35 -8.74 2.30
N ALA A 103 2.13 -9.36 3.45
CA ALA A 103 0.79 -9.53 4.03
C ALA A 103 0.13 -8.18 4.41
N CYS A 104 0.91 -7.24 4.94
CA CYS A 104 0.44 -5.90 5.27
C CYS A 104 0.02 -5.13 4.02
N ARG A 105 0.83 -5.16 2.95
CA ARG A 105 0.48 -4.54 1.67
C ARG A 105 -0.80 -5.14 1.10
N LEU A 106 -0.94 -6.46 1.15
CA LEU A 106 -2.16 -7.12 0.70
C LEU A 106 -3.38 -6.75 1.57
N ALA A 107 -3.23 -6.62 2.88
CA ALA A 107 -4.30 -6.15 3.77
C ALA A 107 -4.78 -4.74 3.40
N MET A 108 -3.84 -3.82 3.10
CA MET A 108 -4.17 -2.47 2.60
C MET A 108 -4.93 -2.54 1.27
N TYR A 109 -4.52 -3.42 0.35
CA TYR A 109 -5.18 -3.57 -0.95
C TYR A 109 -6.58 -4.17 -0.83
N ILE A 110 -6.77 -5.17 0.02
CA ILE A 110 -8.10 -5.73 0.35
C ILE A 110 -9.03 -4.62 0.86
N GLN A 111 -8.55 -3.84 1.84
CA GLN A 111 -9.33 -2.72 2.38
C GLN A 111 -9.61 -1.64 1.31
N SER A 112 -8.64 -1.37 0.42
CA SER A 112 -8.82 -0.44 -0.70
C SER A 112 -9.90 -0.92 -1.68
N ILE A 113 -9.93 -2.22 -2.00
CA ILE A 113 -10.97 -2.81 -2.86
C ILE A 113 -12.36 -2.63 -2.22
N ILE A 114 -12.49 -2.89 -0.93
CA ILE A 114 -13.74 -2.70 -0.18
C ILE A 114 -14.21 -1.24 -0.25
N ILE A 115 -13.33 -0.30 0.08
CA ILE A 115 -13.64 1.15 0.02
C ILE A 115 -14.02 1.58 -1.40
N CYS A 116 -13.30 1.12 -2.40
CA CYS A 116 -13.57 1.45 -3.80
C CYS A 116 -14.96 0.98 -4.23
N LYS A 117 -15.35 -0.23 -3.84
CA LYS A 117 -16.71 -0.74 -4.10
C LYS A 117 -17.78 0.10 -3.40
N GLN A 118 -17.57 0.46 -2.12
CA GLN A 118 -18.53 1.25 -1.34
C GLN A 118 -18.69 2.69 -1.89
N LEU A 119 -17.62 3.29 -2.41
CA LEU A 119 -17.62 4.68 -2.90
C LEU A 119 -17.73 4.80 -4.41
N ASN A 120 -17.87 3.69 -5.14
CA ASN A 120 -17.87 3.63 -6.60
C ASN A 120 -16.65 4.34 -7.21
N ILE A 121 -15.46 3.92 -6.75
CA ILE A 121 -14.16 4.41 -7.22
C ILE A 121 -13.50 3.32 -8.06
N SER A 122 -13.04 3.66 -9.26
CA SER A 122 -12.46 2.69 -10.21
C SER A 122 -10.94 2.75 -10.28
N TYR A 123 -10.28 3.61 -9.51
CA TYR A 123 -8.83 3.76 -9.50
C TYR A 123 -8.29 3.75 -8.07
N VAL A 124 -7.19 3.03 -7.88
CA VAL A 124 -6.40 3.06 -6.64
C VAL A 124 -4.99 3.52 -7.01
N ALA A 125 -4.29 4.22 -6.14
CA ALA A 125 -2.88 4.51 -6.36
C ALA A 125 -2.04 4.24 -5.10
N ASP A 126 -0.84 3.75 -5.35
CA ASP A 126 0.18 3.46 -4.36
C ASP A 126 1.49 4.14 -4.76
N GLY A 127 2.24 4.61 -3.76
CA GLY A 127 3.53 5.27 -3.90
C GLY A 127 4.72 4.30 -4.02
N ALA A 128 4.51 3.08 -4.52
CA ALA A 128 5.59 2.11 -4.72
C ALA A 128 6.60 2.59 -5.76
N ARG A 129 7.90 2.36 -5.49
CA ARG A 129 9.04 2.69 -6.37
C ARG A 129 9.97 1.49 -6.53
N ASN A 130 10.27 1.09 -7.75
CA ASN A 130 11.23 0.00 -8.04
C ASN A 130 12.62 0.26 -7.45
N SER A 131 13.00 1.53 -7.31
CA SER A 131 14.31 1.94 -6.78
C SER A 131 14.50 1.65 -5.28
N GLN A 132 13.43 1.39 -4.52
CA GLN A 132 13.52 1.01 -3.11
C GLN A 132 13.97 -0.44 -2.89
N LEU A 133 13.99 -1.24 -3.96
CA LEU A 133 14.51 -2.61 -3.99
C LEU A 133 13.75 -3.63 -3.10
N PHE A 134 12.57 -3.28 -2.61
CA PHE A 134 11.73 -4.25 -1.90
C PHE A 134 11.07 -5.22 -2.86
N ALA A 135 11.05 -6.52 -2.54
CA ALA A 135 10.41 -7.52 -3.39
C ALA A 135 8.96 -7.16 -3.75
N ILE A 136 8.21 -6.59 -2.80
CA ILE A 136 6.82 -6.15 -2.99
C ILE A 136 6.66 -4.96 -3.95
N GLU A 137 7.73 -4.29 -4.34
CA GLU A 137 7.74 -3.12 -5.23
C GLU A 137 8.39 -3.44 -6.60
N GLN A 138 8.83 -4.70 -6.80
CA GLN A 138 9.34 -5.15 -8.10
C GLN A 138 8.20 -5.38 -9.10
N ASP A 139 8.50 -5.24 -10.37
CA ASP A 139 7.51 -5.29 -11.46
C ASP A 139 6.66 -6.54 -11.45
N GLU A 140 7.24 -7.69 -11.16
CA GLU A 140 6.54 -8.96 -11.10
C GLU A 140 5.44 -8.94 -10.02
N MET A 141 5.75 -8.43 -8.83
CA MET A 141 4.78 -8.30 -7.74
C MET A 141 3.74 -7.22 -8.04
N LEU A 142 4.16 -6.07 -8.57
CA LEU A 142 3.23 -5.00 -8.94
C LEU A 142 2.23 -5.47 -10.01
N ASN A 143 2.66 -6.32 -10.95
CA ASN A 143 1.77 -6.89 -11.96
C ASN A 143 0.77 -7.88 -11.33
N LEU A 144 1.18 -8.71 -10.37
CA LEU A 144 0.26 -9.57 -9.63
C LEU A 144 -0.79 -8.76 -8.85
N PHE A 145 -0.41 -7.63 -8.28
CA PHE A 145 -1.36 -6.73 -7.64
C PHE A 145 -2.32 -6.07 -8.65
N LYS A 146 -1.85 -5.70 -9.86
CA LYS A 146 -2.74 -5.24 -10.94
C LYS A 146 -3.77 -6.30 -11.31
N GLU A 147 -3.36 -7.57 -11.42
CA GLU A 147 -4.27 -8.68 -11.71
C GLU A 147 -5.32 -8.84 -10.60
N LEU A 148 -4.92 -8.71 -9.31
CA LEU A 148 -5.86 -8.74 -8.20
C LEU A 148 -6.93 -7.65 -8.34
N PHE A 149 -6.51 -6.40 -8.51
CA PHE A 149 -7.46 -5.28 -8.63
C PHE A 149 -8.37 -5.39 -9.86
N LYS A 150 -7.83 -5.88 -10.98
CA LYS A 150 -8.59 -6.10 -12.23
C LYS A 150 -9.77 -7.07 -12.02
N LYS A 151 -9.66 -8.10 -11.17
CA LYS A 151 -10.76 -9.00 -10.81
C LYS A 151 -11.98 -8.28 -10.22
N TYR A 152 -11.77 -7.09 -9.64
CA TYR A 152 -12.81 -6.27 -9.03
C TYR A 152 -13.18 -5.04 -9.87
N ASN A 153 -12.74 -4.97 -11.13
CA ASN A 153 -12.92 -3.83 -12.05
C ASN A 153 -12.31 -2.52 -11.53
N ILE A 154 -11.19 -2.63 -10.83
CA ILE A 154 -10.42 -1.49 -10.30
C ILE A 154 -9.05 -1.48 -10.96
N ASN A 155 -8.56 -0.29 -11.33
CA ASN A 155 -7.22 -0.09 -11.86
C ASN A 155 -6.30 0.44 -10.77
N ILE A 156 -5.25 -0.31 -10.40
CA ILE A 156 -4.21 0.20 -9.52
C ILE A 156 -3.11 0.88 -10.34
N LEU A 157 -2.71 2.07 -9.89
CA LEU A 157 -1.70 2.92 -10.50
C LEU A 157 -0.50 3.06 -9.57
N PHE A 158 0.68 3.13 -10.15
CA PHE A 158 1.95 3.37 -9.45
C PHE A 158 2.62 4.61 -10.07
N PRO A 159 2.16 5.83 -9.72
CA PRO A 159 2.53 7.06 -10.45
C PRO A 159 4.01 7.40 -10.42
N ILE A 160 4.73 6.94 -9.39
CA ILE A 160 6.15 7.23 -9.19
C ILE A 160 7.05 6.00 -9.33
N LYS A 161 6.53 4.90 -9.87
CA LYS A 161 7.23 3.61 -9.96
C LYS A 161 8.63 3.71 -10.57
N ASN A 162 8.76 4.53 -11.60
CA ASN A 162 9.98 4.64 -12.38
C ASN A 162 10.96 5.73 -11.90
N LEU A 163 10.69 6.39 -10.77
CA LEU A 163 11.66 7.31 -10.18
C LEU A 163 12.87 6.52 -9.66
N GLU A 164 14.05 6.87 -10.16
CA GLU A 164 15.27 6.11 -9.94
C GLU A 164 15.84 6.30 -8.53
N ASP A 165 15.66 7.50 -7.95
CA ASP A 165 16.24 7.83 -6.66
C ASP A 165 15.47 8.92 -5.90
N ASP A 166 15.95 9.25 -4.71
CA ASP A 166 15.40 10.30 -3.87
C ASP A 166 15.70 11.72 -4.40
N PHE A 167 16.70 11.87 -5.27
CA PHE A 167 17.03 13.15 -5.88
C PHE A 167 15.97 13.52 -6.92
N GLN A 168 15.62 12.59 -7.80
CA GLN A 168 14.51 12.78 -8.75
C GLN A 168 13.20 13.06 -8.02
N LEU A 169 12.91 12.30 -6.94
CA LEU A 169 11.72 12.54 -6.12
C LEU A 169 11.69 13.97 -5.55
N LYS A 170 12.81 14.47 -5.02
CA LYS A 170 12.92 15.84 -4.50
C LYS A 170 12.76 16.88 -5.59
N ASN A 171 13.35 16.66 -6.76
CA ASN A 171 13.22 17.57 -7.90
C ASN A 171 11.76 17.69 -8.35
N GLU A 172 11.01 16.60 -8.39
CA GLU A 172 9.57 16.62 -8.68
C GLU A 172 8.77 17.52 -7.74
N PHE A 173 9.15 17.58 -6.47
CA PHE A 173 8.55 18.53 -5.51
C PHE A 173 9.01 19.97 -5.77
N LEU A 174 10.30 20.19 -6.02
CA LEU A 174 10.86 21.52 -6.20
C LEU A 174 10.30 22.23 -7.42
N VAL A 175 10.16 21.54 -8.55
CA VAL A 175 9.56 22.11 -9.78
C VAL A 175 8.10 22.52 -9.59
N ARG A 176 7.43 21.98 -8.58
CA ARG A 176 6.05 22.33 -8.19
C ARG A 176 5.98 23.37 -7.08
N GLY A 177 7.12 23.93 -6.66
CA GLY A 177 7.19 24.87 -5.55
C GLY A 177 6.78 24.28 -4.20
N ILE A 178 7.02 22.98 -4.00
CA ILE A 178 6.70 22.27 -2.76
C ILE A 178 7.99 21.88 -2.06
N ILE A 179 8.15 22.28 -0.81
CA ILE A 179 9.27 21.81 0.01
C ILE A 179 8.88 20.46 0.63
N PRO A 180 9.56 19.36 0.28
CA PRO A 180 9.29 18.06 0.88
C PRO A 180 9.72 18.10 2.35
N LYS A 181 8.75 18.09 3.27
CA LYS A 181 9.03 17.90 4.70
C LYS A 181 9.01 16.40 4.97
N VAL A 182 10.09 15.88 5.51
CA VAL A 182 10.24 14.48 5.89
C VAL A 182 9.51 14.26 7.20
N ASN A 183 8.38 13.58 7.15
CA ASN A 183 7.64 13.12 8.31
C ASN A 183 7.07 11.74 7.97
N GLU A 184 7.96 10.81 7.62
CA GLU A 184 7.56 9.45 7.28
C GLU A 184 7.23 8.69 8.57
N SER A 185 6.11 8.03 8.58
CA SER A 185 5.80 7.03 9.61
C SER A 185 6.72 5.82 9.44
N GLN A 186 7.11 5.22 10.54
CA GLN A 186 7.95 4.04 10.56
C GLN A 186 7.14 2.83 11.00
N CYS A 187 7.30 1.71 10.30
CA CYS A 187 6.66 0.45 10.65
C CYS A 187 7.65 -0.45 11.41
N LEU A 188 7.28 -0.84 12.63
CA LEU A 188 8.11 -1.71 13.48
C LEU A 188 8.26 -3.14 12.91
N LEU A 189 7.31 -3.61 12.09
CA LEU A 189 7.39 -4.92 11.44
C LEU A 189 8.37 -4.96 10.26
N GLY A 190 8.70 -3.80 9.70
CA GLY A 190 9.57 -3.67 8.54
C GLY A 190 11.03 -3.37 8.85
N ILE A 191 11.43 -3.29 10.12
CA ILE A 191 12.80 -2.98 10.53
C ILE A 191 13.47 -4.24 11.13
N PRO A 192 14.66 -4.64 10.65
CA PRO A 192 15.37 -4.17 9.47
C PRO A 192 15.00 -4.99 8.23
N LEU A 193 14.47 -4.34 7.21
CA LEU A 193 14.43 -4.97 5.90
C LEU A 193 15.86 -5.06 5.38
N ASN A 194 16.34 -6.27 5.13
CA ASN A 194 17.63 -6.47 4.47
C ASN A 194 17.59 -5.78 3.11
N LYS A 195 18.49 -4.80 2.89
CA LYS A 195 18.56 -4.01 1.65
C LYS A 195 18.95 -4.83 0.41
N ASN A 196 19.30 -6.10 0.57
CA ASN A 196 19.74 -7.01 -0.51
C ASN A 196 18.58 -7.72 -1.22
N THR A 197 17.40 -7.12 -1.27
CA THR A 197 16.20 -7.72 -1.88
C THR A 197 16.17 -7.73 -3.41
N LYS A 198 17.25 -7.35 -4.09
CA LYS A 198 17.47 -7.70 -5.50
C LYS A 198 17.66 -9.21 -5.74
N ASP A 199 17.65 -9.99 -4.67
CA ASP A 199 17.78 -11.43 -4.76
C ASP A 199 16.54 -12.00 -5.44
N LYS A 200 16.73 -12.60 -6.60
CA LYS A 200 15.67 -13.28 -7.36
C LYS A 200 15.00 -14.38 -6.52
N GLU A 201 15.71 -14.98 -5.60
CA GLU A 201 15.18 -16.03 -4.72
C GLU A 201 14.13 -15.46 -3.77
N ILE A 202 14.41 -14.32 -3.15
CA ILE A 202 13.46 -13.64 -2.26
C ILE A 202 12.21 -13.17 -3.03
N LEU A 203 12.38 -12.65 -4.24
CA LEU A 203 11.26 -12.27 -5.09
C LEU A 203 10.43 -13.51 -5.46
N ASN A 204 11.06 -14.60 -5.87
CA ASN A 204 10.36 -15.85 -6.19
C ASN A 204 9.62 -16.42 -4.98
N SER A 205 10.22 -16.42 -3.80
CA SER A 205 9.59 -16.83 -2.55
C SER A 205 8.38 -15.96 -2.22
N SER A 206 8.50 -14.65 -2.38
CA SER A 206 7.40 -13.70 -2.19
C SER A 206 6.23 -13.95 -3.16
N ILE A 207 6.54 -14.24 -4.43
CA ILE A 207 5.54 -14.61 -5.45
C ILE A 207 4.85 -15.93 -5.09
N ASN A 208 5.60 -16.93 -4.67
CA ASN A 208 5.07 -18.23 -4.28
C ASN A 208 4.12 -18.10 -3.07
N ILE A 209 4.54 -17.39 -2.03
CA ILE A 209 3.73 -17.13 -0.84
C ILE A 209 2.47 -16.35 -1.22
N TYR A 210 2.62 -15.30 -2.03
CA TYR A 210 1.48 -14.53 -2.49
C TYR A 210 0.45 -15.42 -3.20
N LYS A 211 0.89 -16.19 -4.20
CA LYS A 211 -0.01 -17.02 -5.04
C LYS A 211 -0.63 -18.17 -4.28
N LYS A 212 0.16 -18.90 -3.49
CA LYS A 212 -0.27 -20.18 -2.87
C LYS A 212 -0.92 -19.98 -1.50
N LEU A 213 -0.50 -18.98 -0.71
CA LEU A 213 -0.94 -18.81 0.67
C LEU A 213 -1.87 -17.61 0.85
N LEU A 214 -1.51 -16.44 0.30
CA LEU A 214 -2.22 -15.20 0.61
C LEU A 214 -3.37 -14.92 -0.36
N LEU A 215 -3.16 -15.06 -1.66
CA LEU A 215 -4.16 -14.75 -2.68
C LEU A 215 -5.46 -15.58 -2.52
N PRO A 216 -5.45 -16.89 -2.18
CA PRO A 216 -6.67 -17.64 -1.96
C PRO A 216 -7.57 -17.09 -0.84
N LYS A 217 -6.98 -16.40 0.14
CA LYS A 217 -7.72 -15.81 1.26
C LYS A 217 -8.39 -14.49 0.92
N THR A 218 -7.99 -13.82 -0.16
CA THR A 218 -8.43 -12.44 -0.46
C THR A 218 -9.94 -12.36 -0.68
N ASN A 219 -10.50 -13.20 -1.53
CA ASN A 219 -11.93 -13.15 -1.84
C ASN A 219 -12.82 -13.46 -0.62
N PRO A 220 -12.59 -14.52 0.16
CA PRO A 220 -13.33 -14.78 1.40
C PRO A 220 -13.30 -13.59 2.38
N ILE A 221 -12.13 -12.93 2.52
CA ILE A 221 -11.99 -11.76 3.38
C ILE A 221 -12.80 -10.59 2.82
N ILE A 222 -12.68 -10.27 1.54
CA ILE A 222 -13.44 -9.18 0.89
C ILE A 222 -14.95 -9.41 1.06
N GLU A 223 -15.44 -10.62 0.81
CA GLU A 223 -16.87 -10.95 0.96
C GLU A 223 -17.36 -10.75 2.40
N ARG A 224 -16.56 -11.10 3.39
CA ARG A 224 -16.89 -10.92 4.81
C ARG A 224 -16.95 -9.45 5.20
N TYR A 225 -15.99 -8.66 4.77
CA TYR A 225 -15.83 -7.26 5.19
C TYR A 225 -16.57 -6.24 4.31
N LYS A 226 -17.07 -6.62 3.11
CA LYS A 226 -17.74 -5.67 2.19
C LYS A 226 -18.98 -5.00 2.78
N ASN A 227 -19.67 -5.65 3.72
CA ASN A 227 -20.90 -5.16 4.33
C ASN A 227 -20.67 -4.41 5.67
N ILE A 228 -19.43 -4.36 6.16
CA ILE A 228 -19.08 -3.64 7.38
C ILE A 228 -19.02 -2.15 7.04
N LYS A 229 -19.79 -1.32 7.76
CA LYS A 229 -19.80 0.13 7.51
C LYS A 229 -18.43 0.74 7.81
N PRO A 230 -18.01 1.75 7.04
CA PRO A 230 -16.79 2.51 7.35
C PRO A 230 -16.95 3.20 8.72
N GLY A 231 -16.29 2.70 9.73
CA GLY A 231 -16.40 3.22 11.12
C GLY A 231 -16.61 2.16 12.17
N ASP A 232 -17.14 0.99 11.81
CA ASP A 232 -17.22 -0.14 12.73
C ASP A 232 -15.80 -0.71 12.95
N ASN A 233 -15.45 -0.89 14.23
CA ASN A 233 -14.14 -1.44 14.59
C ASN A 233 -14.03 -2.88 14.11
N TYR A 234 -13.04 -3.16 13.27
CA TYR A 234 -12.57 -4.51 13.00
C TYR A 234 -11.91 -5.03 14.29
N LEU A 235 -12.61 -5.85 15.04
CA LEU A 235 -12.09 -6.51 16.26
C LEU A 235 -10.99 -7.50 15.93
#